data_764cdfc91fd7535194d6e2ddc773507f
#
_entry.id   764cdfc91fd7535194d6e2ddc773507f
#
_cell.length_a   1.000
_cell.length_b   1.000
_cell.length_c   1.000
_cell.angle_alpha   90.00
_cell.angle_beta   90.00
_cell.angle_gamma   90.00
#
_symmetry.space_group_name_H-M   'P 1'
#
loop_
_entity.id
_entity.type
_entity.pdbx_description
1 polymer ?
#
loop_
_entity_poly.entity_id
_entity_poly.type
_entity_poly.pdbx_seq_one_letter_code
_entity_poly.pdbx_strand_id
1 'polypeptide(L)'
;LPLGGTARGTKGAPPSAGADKARQIFVSIASYRDEYLPFTIDSALSQAVHPDRLTFGICWQADEGESLARFVDDPRFRIRRYPYQASLGYGWARAEGQRLYDGEKYHLLIDSHSAFAPGWDESLIAQLEGKPGAKPLLTTSSPPFTFDAAGNVVLPWAGTEQDGVPLMTCGVIRPAGWLDIQMSRERKVERHQQTPFICCNFVFTHGAWIRDVPED
;
A
#
# COMPACT_ATOMS: atom_id res chain seq x y z
N LEU A 1 28.57 39.32 -39.61
CA LEU A 1 27.10 39.32 -39.62
C LEU A 1 26.54 38.20 -38.80
N PRO A 2 25.53 38.48 -38.00
CA PRO A 2 25.09 37.61 -36.95
C PRO A 2 23.87 36.81 -37.37
N LEU A 3 23.56 35.75 -36.68
CA LEU A 3 22.16 35.35 -36.43
C LEU A 3 22.06 34.38 -35.26
N GLY A 4 21.61 34.94 -34.18
CA GLY A 4 21.07 34.17 -33.07
C GLY A 4 19.73 33.54 -33.44
N GLY A 5 19.52 32.36 -32.99
CA GLY A 5 18.25 31.67 -33.02
C GLY A 5 18.03 31.01 -31.65
N THR A 6 17.36 31.75 -30.75
CA THR A 6 16.88 31.22 -29.48
C THR A 6 15.70 30.30 -29.74
N ALA A 7 15.91 29.00 -29.64
CA ALA A 7 14.83 28.03 -29.57
C ALA A 7 14.07 28.24 -28.24
N ARG A 8 12.88 28.82 -28.29
CA ARG A 8 11.91 28.82 -27.18
C ARG A 8 11.44 27.39 -26.97
N GLY A 9 11.85 26.79 -25.89
CA GLY A 9 11.25 25.58 -25.38
C GLY A 9 9.77 25.84 -25.04
N THR A 10 8.87 25.21 -25.76
CA THR A 10 7.45 25.15 -25.38
C THR A 10 7.32 24.44 -24.07
N LYS A 11 7.06 25.18 -22.99
CA LYS A 11 6.56 24.58 -21.75
C LYS A 11 5.24 23.90 -22.09
N GLY A 12 5.21 22.57 -22.02
CA GLY A 12 3.96 21.80 -22.10
C GLY A 12 2.99 22.33 -21.05
N ALA A 13 1.72 22.49 -21.43
CA ALA A 13 0.66 22.84 -20.49
C ALA A 13 0.63 21.81 -19.34
N PRO A 14 0.35 22.23 -18.10
CA PRO A 14 0.19 21.29 -17.00
C PRO A 14 -0.96 20.31 -17.33
N PRO A 15 -0.82 19.01 -17.02
CA PRO A 15 -1.87 18.04 -17.27
C PRO A 15 -3.16 18.48 -16.56
N SER A 16 -4.30 18.29 -17.22
CA SER A 16 -5.60 18.64 -16.65
C SER A 16 -5.86 17.81 -15.40
N ALA A 17 -6.30 18.42 -14.31
CA ALA A 17 -6.54 17.80 -13.01
C ALA A 17 -7.44 16.54 -13.05
N GLY A 18 -8.25 16.36 -14.10
CA GLY A 18 -9.09 15.18 -14.30
C GLY A 18 -8.39 13.96 -14.89
N ALA A 19 -7.36 14.14 -15.73
CA ALA A 19 -6.60 13.04 -16.32
C ALA A 19 -5.61 12.44 -15.31
N ASP A 20 -5.19 13.22 -14.34
CA ASP A 20 -4.22 12.84 -13.31
C ASP A 20 -4.83 11.86 -12.28
N LYS A 21 -6.11 12.03 -11.92
CA LYS A 21 -6.81 11.12 -10.97
C LYS A 21 -7.09 9.73 -11.56
N ALA A 22 -7.05 9.55 -12.89
CA ALA A 22 -7.45 8.30 -13.53
C ALA A 22 -6.53 7.09 -13.25
N ARG A 23 -5.32 7.33 -12.72
CA ARG A 23 -4.36 6.27 -12.36
C ARG A 23 -3.74 6.48 -10.98
N GLN A 24 -4.28 7.37 -10.16
CA GLN A 24 -3.78 7.62 -8.81
C GLN A 24 -4.09 6.47 -7.87
N ILE A 25 -3.12 6.14 -7.03
CA ILE A 25 -3.24 5.15 -5.96
C ILE A 25 -3.22 5.88 -4.62
N PHE A 26 -4.28 5.71 -3.83
CA PHE A 26 -4.32 6.08 -2.44
C PHE A 26 -3.74 4.95 -1.58
N VAL A 27 -2.60 5.19 -0.96
CA VAL A 27 -1.93 4.25 -0.05
C VAL A 27 -2.34 4.57 1.38
N SER A 28 -3.13 3.69 1.99
CA SER A 28 -3.65 3.83 3.35
C SER A 28 -2.79 3.05 4.33
N ILE A 29 -2.28 3.72 5.37
CA ILE A 29 -1.38 3.14 6.37
C ILE A 29 -1.86 3.50 7.78
N ALA A 30 -2.06 2.49 8.62
CA ALA A 30 -2.20 2.64 10.06
C ALA A 30 -0.87 2.30 10.72
N SER A 31 -0.26 3.25 11.42
CA SER A 31 1.02 3.06 12.09
C SER A 31 0.91 3.30 13.59
N TYR A 32 1.47 2.40 14.39
CA TYR A 32 1.50 2.49 15.84
C TYR A 32 2.92 2.27 16.35
N ARG A 33 3.63 3.36 16.71
CA ARG A 33 5.00 3.33 17.23
C ARG A 33 5.94 2.47 16.37
N ASP A 34 5.86 2.63 15.06
CA ASP A 34 6.54 1.77 14.10
C ASP A 34 7.67 2.52 13.42
N GLU A 35 8.90 2.15 13.74
CA GLU A 35 10.13 2.73 13.18
C GLU A 35 10.31 2.47 11.68
N TYR A 36 9.61 1.46 11.12
CA TYR A 36 9.69 1.12 9.71
C TYR A 36 8.79 2.00 8.81
N LEU A 37 7.88 2.81 9.38
CA LEU A 37 7.00 3.64 8.57
C LEU A 37 7.75 4.53 7.55
N PRO A 38 8.84 5.25 7.90
CA PRO A 38 9.62 6.02 6.92
C PRO A 38 10.23 5.15 5.82
N PHE A 39 10.74 3.97 6.16
CA PHE A 39 11.26 3.01 5.20
C PHE A 39 10.16 2.52 4.24
N THR A 40 8.98 2.19 4.76
CA THR A 40 7.83 1.74 3.95
C THR A 40 7.44 2.78 2.91
N ILE A 41 7.39 4.06 3.31
CA ILE A 41 7.09 5.17 2.40
C ILE A 41 8.19 5.29 1.33
N ASP A 42 9.46 5.28 1.72
CA ASP A 42 10.59 5.38 0.78
C ASP A 42 10.62 4.22 -0.19
N SER A 43 10.38 3.00 0.30
CA SER A 43 10.30 1.80 -0.54
C SER A 43 9.16 1.92 -1.55
N ALA A 44 7.98 2.38 -1.12
CA ALA A 44 6.84 2.58 -2.02
C ALA A 44 7.18 3.58 -3.13
N LEU A 45 7.77 4.72 -2.78
CA LEU A 45 8.11 5.78 -3.74
C LEU A 45 9.24 5.39 -4.69
N SER A 46 10.31 4.80 -4.15
CA SER A 46 11.52 4.48 -4.94
C SER A 46 11.31 3.29 -5.88
N GLN A 47 10.39 2.38 -5.57
CA GLN A 47 10.10 1.19 -6.36
C GLN A 47 8.93 1.37 -7.33
N ALA A 48 8.18 2.47 -7.24
CA ALA A 48 7.09 2.76 -8.17
C ALA A 48 7.63 3.25 -9.53
N VAL A 49 6.92 2.90 -10.61
CA VAL A 49 7.15 3.46 -11.94
C VAL A 49 6.68 4.92 -11.97
N HIS A 50 5.59 5.23 -11.26
CA HIS A 50 4.95 6.54 -11.23
C HIS A 50 4.74 7.04 -9.81
N PRO A 51 5.83 7.42 -9.08
CA PRO A 51 5.72 7.89 -7.70
C PRO A 51 4.91 9.19 -7.55
N ASP A 52 4.78 9.97 -8.63
CA ASP A 52 3.95 11.18 -8.70
C ASP A 52 2.43 10.87 -8.65
N ARG A 53 2.02 9.64 -8.90
CA ARG A 53 0.62 9.19 -8.84
C ARG A 53 0.24 8.58 -7.49
N LEU A 54 1.16 8.54 -6.53
CA LEU A 54 0.89 8.02 -5.21
C LEU A 54 0.44 9.13 -4.26
N THR A 55 -0.60 8.85 -3.49
CA THR A 55 -1.07 9.69 -2.39
C THR A 55 -1.15 8.83 -1.14
N PHE A 56 -0.67 9.33 -0.02
CA PHE A 56 -0.61 8.60 1.24
C PHE A 56 -1.60 9.15 2.25
N GLY A 57 -2.44 8.28 2.80
CA GLY A 57 -3.31 8.56 3.93
C GLY A 57 -2.82 7.82 5.16
N ILE A 58 -2.24 8.54 6.13
CA ILE A 58 -1.53 7.93 7.25
C ILE A 58 -2.20 8.29 8.57
N CYS A 59 -2.70 7.29 9.30
CA CYS A 59 -2.99 7.42 10.71
C CYS A 59 -1.73 7.08 11.49
N TRP A 60 -1.03 8.12 11.97
CA TRP A 60 0.25 7.99 12.64
C TRP A 60 0.10 8.14 14.15
N GLN A 61 0.13 7.03 14.86
CA GLN A 61 0.05 6.95 16.32
C GLN A 61 1.47 6.92 16.88
N ALA A 62 2.04 8.11 17.06
CA ALA A 62 3.47 8.34 17.26
C ALA A 62 3.88 8.40 18.74
N ASP A 63 5.12 8.01 19.00
CA ASP A 63 5.84 8.36 20.22
C ASP A 63 6.50 9.75 20.06
N GLU A 64 7.01 10.33 21.18
CA GLU A 64 7.63 11.66 21.18
C GLU A 64 8.88 11.75 20.29
N GLY A 65 9.63 10.64 20.14
CA GLY A 65 10.87 10.59 19.35
C GLY A 65 10.67 10.34 17.85
N GLU A 66 9.47 10.01 17.41
CA GLU A 66 9.20 9.71 16.01
C GLU A 66 8.98 10.97 15.18
N SER A 67 9.45 10.99 13.94
CA SER A 67 9.31 12.13 13.03
C SER A 67 9.02 11.73 11.59
N LEU A 68 8.01 12.36 11.01
CA LEU A 68 7.70 12.35 9.58
C LEU A 68 7.92 13.72 8.93
N ALA A 69 8.75 14.57 9.55
CA ALA A 69 8.95 15.96 9.11
C ALA A 69 9.27 16.11 7.62
N ARG A 70 10.01 15.16 7.02
CA ARG A 70 10.37 15.20 5.60
C ARG A 70 9.19 14.98 4.63
N PHE A 71 8.04 14.54 5.13
CA PHE A 71 6.85 14.27 4.32
C PHE A 71 5.74 15.29 4.53
N VAL A 72 5.79 16.12 5.58
CA VAL A 72 4.68 16.99 5.99
C VAL A 72 4.37 18.08 4.96
N ASP A 73 5.40 18.59 4.29
CA ASP A 73 5.25 19.67 3.29
C ASP A 73 4.94 19.16 1.87
N ASP A 74 4.93 17.85 1.65
CA ASP A 74 4.60 17.26 0.37
C ASP A 74 3.07 16.99 0.30
N PRO A 75 2.34 17.59 -0.64
CA PRO A 75 0.87 17.49 -0.73
C PRO A 75 0.37 16.06 -1.00
N ARG A 76 1.25 15.14 -1.39
CA ARG A 76 0.91 13.72 -1.53
C ARG A 76 0.66 13.04 -0.19
N PHE A 77 1.10 13.61 0.93
CA PHE A 77 0.99 13.04 2.26
C PHE A 77 -0.10 13.72 3.07
N ARG A 78 -1.15 13.00 3.36
CA ARG A 78 -2.23 13.39 4.26
C ARG A 78 -2.04 12.63 5.55
N ILE A 79 -1.53 13.30 6.59
CA ILE A 79 -1.12 12.66 7.84
C ILE A 79 -2.00 13.15 8.99
N ARG A 80 -2.63 12.21 9.70
CA ARG A 80 -3.27 12.45 11.00
C ARG A 80 -2.36 11.89 12.08
N ARG A 81 -1.82 12.78 12.90
CA ARG A 81 -0.97 12.40 14.04
C ARG A 81 -1.80 12.31 15.30
N TYR A 82 -1.61 11.22 16.03
CA TYR A 82 -2.14 11.00 17.37
C TYR A 82 -1.02 10.60 18.32
N PRO A 83 -1.08 10.99 19.61
CA PRO A 83 -0.23 10.35 20.62
C PRO A 83 -0.64 8.87 20.70
N TYR A 84 0.32 7.96 20.78
CA TYR A 84 0.02 6.52 20.75
C TYR A 84 -0.91 6.06 21.87
N GLN A 85 -0.89 6.76 23.03
CA GLN A 85 -1.77 6.48 24.17
C GLN A 85 -3.26 6.75 23.87
N ALA A 86 -3.55 7.57 22.86
CA ALA A 86 -4.90 7.85 22.40
C ALA A 86 -5.43 6.85 21.36
N SER A 87 -4.69 5.76 21.10
CA SER A 87 -5.11 4.73 20.18
C SER A 87 -6.38 4.04 20.64
N LEU A 88 -7.33 3.89 19.72
CA LEU A 88 -8.54 3.11 19.92
C LEU A 88 -8.47 1.73 19.22
N GLY A 89 -7.29 1.34 18.77
CA GLY A 89 -7.04 0.05 18.15
C GLY A 89 -6.90 0.11 16.62
N TYR A 90 -6.61 -1.05 16.04
CA TYR A 90 -6.21 -1.17 14.64
C TYR A 90 -7.32 -0.76 13.64
N GLY A 91 -8.56 -1.22 13.85
CA GLY A 91 -9.69 -0.87 12.98
C GLY A 91 -9.95 0.63 12.95
N TRP A 92 -10.00 1.27 14.13
CA TRP A 92 -10.12 2.72 14.21
C TRP A 92 -8.99 3.46 13.48
N ALA A 93 -7.75 3.01 13.63
CA ALA A 93 -6.61 3.66 12.99
C ALA A 93 -6.68 3.55 11.46
N ARG A 94 -7.16 2.42 10.94
CA ARG A 94 -7.42 2.22 9.51
C ARG A 94 -8.53 3.15 9.02
N ALA A 95 -9.65 3.23 9.75
CA ALA A 95 -10.73 4.16 9.44
C ALA A 95 -10.23 5.61 9.39
N GLU A 96 -9.39 6.04 10.34
CA GLU A 96 -8.79 7.38 10.34
C GLU A 96 -7.89 7.62 9.11
N GLY A 97 -7.12 6.62 8.70
CA GLY A 97 -6.33 6.68 7.46
C GLY A 97 -7.21 6.77 6.21
N GLN A 98 -8.26 5.96 6.13
CA GLN A 98 -9.19 5.94 5.00
C GLN A 98 -10.03 7.23 4.86
N ARG A 99 -10.31 7.94 5.96
CA ARG A 99 -10.98 9.26 5.91
C ARG A 99 -10.16 10.33 5.19
N LEU A 100 -8.90 10.07 4.88
CA LEU A 100 -8.03 10.95 4.11
C LEU A 100 -8.11 10.71 2.59
N TYR A 101 -8.90 9.72 2.14
CA TYR A 101 -9.17 9.45 0.74
C TYR A 101 -9.91 10.61 0.07
N ASP A 102 -9.49 11.00 -1.15
CA ASP A 102 -10.06 12.13 -1.91
C ASP A 102 -10.38 11.77 -3.38
N GLY A 103 -10.81 10.53 -3.61
CA GLY A 103 -11.32 10.12 -4.93
C GLY A 103 -10.29 9.56 -5.88
N GLU A 104 -9.13 9.13 -5.42
CA GLU A 104 -8.15 8.37 -6.19
C GLU A 104 -8.78 7.11 -6.78
N LYS A 105 -8.35 6.69 -7.98
CA LYS A 105 -8.97 5.55 -8.68
C LYS A 105 -8.73 4.23 -7.96
N TYR A 106 -7.56 4.06 -7.37
CA TYR A 106 -7.17 2.82 -6.67
C TYR A 106 -6.90 3.07 -5.21
N HIS A 107 -7.07 2.04 -4.42
CA HIS A 107 -6.76 2.00 -3.00
C HIS A 107 -5.82 0.82 -2.69
N LEU A 108 -4.71 1.12 -2.04
CA LEU A 108 -3.80 0.15 -1.47
C LEU A 108 -3.81 0.31 0.05
N LEU A 109 -4.19 -0.72 0.77
CA LEU A 109 -4.05 -0.79 2.22
C LEU A 109 -2.92 -1.74 2.56
N ILE A 110 -1.99 -1.27 3.39
CA ILE A 110 -0.82 -2.02 3.84
C ILE A 110 -0.50 -1.73 5.30
N ASP A 111 0.33 -2.60 5.88
CA ASP A 111 0.95 -2.35 7.17
C ASP A 111 2.10 -1.33 7.07
N SER A 112 2.43 -0.69 8.20
CA SER A 112 3.49 0.33 8.29
C SER A 112 4.91 -0.20 8.13
N HIS A 113 5.09 -1.52 8.08
CA HIS A 113 6.35 -2.25 7.87
C HIS A 113 6.29 -3.10 6.61
N SER A 114 6.24 -2.45 5.45
CA SER A 114 6.12 -3.10 4.13
C SER A 114 7.29 -2.71 3.23
N ALA A 115 7.75 -3.66 2.42
CA ALA A 115 8.73 -3.44 1.36
C ALA A 115 8.11 -3.69 -0.01
N PHE A 116 8.49 -2.90 -0.99
CA PHE A 116 7.92 -2.94 -2.33
C PHE A 116 8.92 -3.49 -3.35
N ALA A 117 8.41 -4.24 -4.32
CA ALA A 117 9.19 -4.68 -5.48
C ALA A 117 9.18 -3.62 -6.59
N PRO A 118 10.19 -3.57 -7.47
CA PRO A 118 10.21 -2.65 -8.61
C PRO A 118 8.97 -2.77 -9.48
N GLY A 119 8.34 -1.64 -9.83
CA GLY A 119 7.17 -1.57 -10.70
C GLY A 119 5.87 -2.09 -10.07
N TRP A 120 5.78 -2.11 -8.76
CA TRP A 120 4.63 -2.63 -8.02
C TRP A 120 3.32 -1.95 -8.39
N ASP A 121 3.33 -0.63 -8.62
CA ASP A 121 2.18 0.20 -8.93
C ASP A 121 1.49 -0.24 -10.24
N GLU A 122 2.24 -0.32 -11.33
CA GLU A 122 1.72 -0.77 -12.63
C GLU A 122 1.35 -2.26 -12.59
N SER A 123 2.12 -3.09 -11.87
CA SER A 123 1.84 -4.52 -11.71
C SER A 123 0.50 -4.75 -11.00
N LEU A 124 0.23 -4.05 -9.90
CA LEU A 124 -1.04 -4.19 -9.17
C LEU A 124 -2.23 -3.69 -9.99
N ILE A 125 -2.09 -2.56 -10.70
CA ILE A 125 -3.14 -2.05 -11.58
C ILE A 125 -3.46 -3.07 -12.67
N ALA A 126 -2.44 -3.59 -13.37
CA ALA A 126 -2.64 -4.57 -14.43
C ALA A 126 -3.31 -5.86 -13.91
N GLN A 127 -2.91 -6.32 -12.74
CA GLN A 127 -3.49 -7.50 -12.11
C GLN A 127 -4.95 -7.27 -11.71
N LEU A 128 -5.29 -6.11 -11.16
CA LEU A 128 -6.66 -5.79 -10.75
C LEU A 128 -7.58 -5.63 -11.96
N GLU A 129 -7.17 -4.84 -12.96
CA GLU A 129 -7.96 -4.59 -14.17
C GLU A 129 -8.15 -5.85 -15.03
N GLY A 130 -7.25 -6.82 -14.94
CA GLY A 130 -7.38 -8.13 -15.57
C GLY A 130 -8.38 -9.08 -14.87
N LYS A 131 -9.01 -8.69 -13.76
CA LYS A 131 -9.95 -9.54 -13.04
C LYS A 131 -11.40 -9.36 -13.51
N PRO A 132 -12.17 -10.45 -13.60
CA PRO A 132 -13.60 -10.35 -13.85
C PRO A 132 -14.33 -9.79 -12.64
N GLY A 133 -15.48 -9.17 -12.90
CA GLY A 133 -16.38 -8.65 -11.85
C GLY A 133 -16.36 -7.13 -11.71
N ALA A 134 -17.39 -6.60 -11.12
CA ALA A 134 -17.59 -5.15 -10.99
C ALA A 134 -16.73 -4.51 -9.88
N LYS A 135 -16.34 -5.32 -8.88
CA LYS A 135 -15.57 -4.86 -7.70
C LYS A 135 -14.45 -5.86 -7.36
N PRO A 136 -13.45 -6.02 -8.24
CA PRO A 136 -12.34 -6.90 -7.96
C PRO A 136 -11.49 -6.36 -6.79
N LEU A 137 -10.93 -7.29 -6.01
CA LEU A 137 -10.05 -7.01 -4.89
C LEU A 137 -8.91 -8.03 -4.91
N LEU A 138 -7.68 -7.54 -4.79
CA LEU A 138 -6.50 -8.37 -4.59
C LEU A 138 -6.13 -8.35 -3.11
N THR A 139 -5.87 -9.51 -2.56
CA THR A 139 -5.42 -9.66 -1.17
C THR A 139 -4.45 -10.82 -1.04
N THR A 140 -3.50 -10.69 -0.16
CA THR A 140 -2.52 -11.74 0.17
C THR A 140 -1.93 -11.46 1.55
N SER A 141 -1.33 -12.48 2.16
CA SER A 141 -0.44 -12.25 3.30
C SER A 141 0.94 -11.87 2.77
N SER A 142 1.40 -10.68 3.11
CA SER A 142 2.74 -10.24 2.73
C SER A 142 3.80 -11.11 3.41
N PRO A 143 4.84 -11.58 2.69
CA PRO A 143 5.94 -12.30 3.31
C PRO A 143 6.73 -11.36 4.23
N PRO A 144 7.21 -11.85 5.39
CA PRO A 144 8.14 -11.07 6.20
C PRO A 144 9.47 -10.90 5.47
N PHE A 145 10.16 -9.81 5.78
CA PHE A 145 11.47 -9.49 5.24
C PHE A 145 12.45 -9.13 6.36
N THR A 146 13.73 -9.14 6.04
CA THR A 146 14.84 -8.67 6.89
C THR A 146 15.75 -7.76 6.07
N PHE A 147 16.78 -7.23 6.72
CA PHE A 147 17.84 -6.48 6.02
C PHE A 147 19.15 -7.25 6.09
N ASP A 148 19.92 -7.20 5.00
CA ASP A 148 21.31 -7.64 5.01
C ASP A 148 22.23 -6.57 5.65
N ALA A 149 23.52 -6.89 5.76
CA ALA A 149 24.51 -5.97 6.33
C ALA A 149 24.69 -4.67 5.54
N ALA A 150 24.24 -4.61 4.29
CA ALA A 150 24.27 -3.43 3.43
C ALA A 150 22.94 -2.64 3.48
N GLY A 151 21.93 -3.13 4.23
CA GLY A 151 20.62 -2.52 4.35
C GLY A 151 19.66 -2.86 3.21
N ASN A 152 19.95 -3.87 2.38
CA ASN A 152 19.03 -4.33 1.36
C ASN A 152 17.97 -5.25 1.95
N VAL A 153 16.77 -5.17 1.39
CA VAL A 153 15.66 -6.07 1.75
C VAL A 153 15.98 -7.49 1.32
N VAL A 154 15.85 -8.42 2.24
CA VAL A 154 16.04 -9.85 2.01
C VAL A 154 14.81 -10.61 2.48
N LEU A 155 14.32 -11.52 1.63
CA LEU A 155 13.31 -12.51 2.02
C LEU A 155 14.04 -13.72 2.61
N PRO A 156 13.87 -14.05 3.91
CA PRO A 156 14.71 -15.04 4.60
C PRO A 156 14.66 -16.45 3.99
N TRP A 157 13.63 -16.73 3.19
CA TRP A 157 13.42 -18.04 2.55
C TRP A 157 13.55 -18.00 1.03
N ALA A 158 13.89 -16.86 0.41
CA ALA A 158 14.08 -16.77 -1.04
C ALA A 158 15.13 -17.78 -1.50
N GLY A 159 14.77 -18.64 -2.45
CA GLY A 159 15.64 -19.71 -2.95
C GLY A 159 15.81 -20.93 -2.03
N THR A 160 15.08 -20.99 -0.92
CA THR A 160 15.08 -22.15 0.00
C THR A 160 13.91 -23.09 -0.32
N GLU A 161 13.87 -24.26 0.36
CA GLU A 161 12.70 -25.15 0.30
C GLU A 161 11.39 -24.50 0.81
N GLN A 162 11.50 -23.44 1.61
CA GLN A 162 10.38 -22.68 2.16
C GLN A 162 9.99 -21.50 1.27
N ASP A 163 10.69 -21.30 0.15
CA ASP A 163 10.37 -20.26 -0.85
C ASP A 163 8.98 -20.51 -1.43
N GLY A 164 8.10 -19.56 -1.27
CA GLY A 164 6.71 -19.64 -1.71
C GLY A 164 5.88 -18.47 -1.23
N VAL A 165 4.73 -18.29 -1.87
CA VAL A 165 3.76 -17.26 -1.49
C VAL A 165 2.93 -17.76 -0.32
N PRO A 166 2.85 -17.03 0.80
CA PRO A 166 1.93 -17.39 1.88
C PRO A 166 0.49 -17.23 1.39
N LEU A 167 -0.26 -18.31 1.48
CA LEU A 167 -1.69 -18.33 1.14
C LEU A 167 -2.50 -18.63 2.39
N MET A 168 -3.60 -17.91 2.52
CA MET A 168 -4.64 -18.24 3.49
C MET A 168 -5.49 -19.39 2.93
N THR A 169 -5.31 -20.61 3.44
CA THR A 169 -5.87 -21.81 2.85
C THR A 169 -7.23 -22.20 3.37
N CYS A 170 -7.54 -21.94 4.62
CA CYS A 170 -8.86 -22.19 5.17
C CYS A 170 -9.11 -21.41 6.46
N GLY A 171 -10.39 -21.17 6.71
CA GLY A 171 -10.90 -20.77 8.03
C GLY A 171 -11.74 -21.92 8.61
N VAL A 172 -11.49 -22.30 9.83
CA VAL A 172 -12.27 -23.29 10.56
C VAL A 172 -13.02 -22.60 11.69
N ILE A 173 -14.35 -22.68 11.67
CA ILE A 173 -15.16 -22.22 12.80
C ILE A 173 -15.09 -23.30 13.89
N ARG A 174 -14.43 -22.98 14.99
CA ARG A 174 -14.35 -23.87 16.16
C ARG A 174 -15.69 -23.90 16.90
N PRO A 175 -16.00 -24.96 17.67
CA PRO A 175 -17.24 -25.08 18.41
C PRO A 175 -17.56 -23.92 19.35
N ALA A 176 -16.52 -23.18 19.80
CA ALA A 176 -16.68 -21.99 20.63
C ALA A 176 -16.94 -20.68 19.82
N GLY A 177 -17.22 -20.76 18.50
CA GLY A 177 -17.47 -19.61 17.65
C GLY A 177 -16.20 -18.88 17.16
N TRP A 178 -15.02 -19.44 17.39
CA TRP A 178 -13.78 -18.84 16.92
C TRP A 178 -13.51 -19.21 15.46
N LEU A 179 -13.11 -18.20 14.66
CA LEU A 179 -12.55 -18.43 13.35
C LEU A 179 -11.04 -18.67 13.49
N ASP A 180 -10.63 -19.88 13.18
CA ASP A 180 -9.22 -20.27 13.12
C ASP A 180 -8.76 -20.22 11.65
N ILE A 181 -7.80 -19.35 11.34
CA ILE A 181 -7.30 -19.15 9.99
C ILE A 181 -5.98 -19.90 9.87
N GLN A 182 -5.94 -20.85 8.96
CA GLN A 182 -4.72 -21.58 8.65
C GLN A 182 -4.05 -20.96 7.43
N MET A 183 -2.75 -20.77 7.52
CA MET A 183 -1.91 -20.30 6.42
C MET A 183 -1.00 -21.43 5.95
N SER A 184 -0.98 -21.66 4.66
CA SER A 184 0.02 -22.52 4.02
C SER A 184 0.88 -21.70 3.06
N ARG A 185 2.04 -22.24 2.71
CA ARG A 185 2.88 -21.68 1.66
C ARG A 185 2.81 -22.60 0.44
N GLU A 186 2.40 -22.02 -0.68
CA GLU A 186 2.49 -22.72 -1.96
C GLU A 186 3.71 -22.24 -2.73
N ARG A 187 4.54 -23.17 -3.20
CA ARG A 187 5.80 -22.89 -3.90
C ARG A 187 5.60 -22.27 -5.29
N LYS A 188 4.42 -22.46 -5.91
CA LYS A 188 4.10 -21.89 -7.23
C LYS A 188 2.64 -21.50 -7.26
N VAL A 189 2.35 -20.22 -7.06
CA VAL A 189 1.04 -19.67 -7.39
C VAL A 189 1.13 -19.15 -8.82
N GLU A 190 0.76 -19.98 -9.78
CA GLU A 190 0.80 -19.60 -11.20
C GLU A 190 -0.33 -18.63 -11.58
N ARG A 191 -1.34 -18.50 -10.73
CA ARG A 191 -2.50 -17.62 -10.97
C ARG A 191 -3.22 -17.28 -9.68
N HIS A 192 -3.93 -16.15 -9.68
CA HIS A 192 -4.80 -15.76 -8.58
C HIS A 192 -5.89 -16.81 -8.32
N GLN A 193 -6.14 -17.09 -7.06
CA GLN A 193 -7.23 -17.94 -6.60
C GLN A 193 -8.30 -17.06 -5.95
N GLN A 194 -9.57 -17.43 -6.10
CA GLN A 194 -10.64 -16.79 -5.36
C GLN A 194 -10.57 -17.23 -3.91
N THR A 195 -10.70 -16.27 -2.99
CA THR A 195 -10.73 -16.53 -1.56
C THR A 195 -11.94 -15.87 -0.91
N PRO A 196 -12.57 -16.51 0.08
CA PRO A 196 -13.62 -15.89 0.88
C PRO A 196 -13.08 -14.95 1.97
N PHE A 197 -11.76 -14.80 2.09
CA PHE A 197 -11.11 -14.03 3.13
C PHE A 197 -10.34 -12.86 2.56
N ILE A 198 -10.29 -11.76 3.33
CA ILE A 198 -9.45 -10.60 3.07
C ILE A 198 -8.32 -10.61 4.10
N CYS A 199 -7.09 -10.57 3.64
CA CYS A 199 -5.93 -10.40 4.51
C CYS A 199 -5.76 -8.92 4.82
N CYS A 200 -5.81 -8.57 6.10
CA CYS A 200 -5.85 -7.17 6.53
C CYS A 200 -4.53 -6.42 6.33
N ASN A 201 -3.42 -7.11 6.05
CA ASN A 201 -2.11 -6.49 5.84
C ASN A 201 -1.80 -6.14 4.37
N PHE A 202 -2.68 -6.54 3.44
CA PHE A 202 -2.58 -6.18 2.04
C PHE A 202 -3.94 -6.26 1.35
N VAL A 203 -4.45 -5.11 0.89
CA VAL A 203 -5.66 -5.02 0.06
C VAL A 203 -5.40 -4.03 -1.05
N PHE A 204 -5.57 -4.46 -2.31
CA PHE A 204 -5.54 -3.56 -3.46
C PHE A 204 -6.84 -3.67 -4.25
N THR A 205 -7.52 -2.52 -4.46
CA THR A 205 -8.84 -2.48 -5.08
C THR A 205 -9.12 -1.09 -5.68
N HIS A 206 -10.31 -0.89 -6.24
CA HIS A 206 -10.75 0.44 -6.64
C HIS A 206 -11.00 1.34 -5.41
N GLY A 207 -10.62 2.61 -5.50
CA GLY A 207 -10.72 3.57 -4.39
C GLY A 207 -12.15 3.77 -3.88
N ALA A 208 -13.16 3.63 -4.75
CA ALA A 208 -14.56 3.68 -4.36
C ALA A 208 -14.94 2.66 -3.28
N TRP A 209 -14.17 1.56 -3.14
CA TRP A 209 -14.37 0.55 -2.11
C TRP A 209 -14.37 1.14 -0.69
N ILE A 210 -13.55 2.17 -0.42
CA ILE A 210 -13.52 2.86 0.88
C ILE A 210 -14.88 3.42 1.27
N ARG A 211 -15.65 3.92 0.30
CA ARG A 211 -16.99 4.47 0.54
C ARG A 211 -18.07 3.39 0.59
N ASP A 212 -17.87 2.32 -0.17
CA ASP A 212 -18.84 1.22 -0.27
C ASP A 212 -18.77 0.27 0.93
N VAL A 213 -17.59 0.15 1.55
CA VAL A 213 -17.29 -0.72 2.69
C VAL A 213 -16.44 0.07 3.69
N PRO A 214 -17.03 1.05 4.37
CA PRO A 214 -16.30 1.85 5.36
C PRO A 214 -15.88 0.97 6.55
N GLU A 215 -14.72 1.27 7.10
CA GLU A 215 -14.30 0.74 8.40
C GLU A 215 -14.84 1.63 9.53
N ASP A 216 -15.48 1.03 10.54
CA ASP A 216 -16.07 1.71 11.69
C ASP A 216 -15.11 1.82 12.88
#